data_1eac1f5e9cafeb34051a6a98c061eb19
#
_entry.id   1eac1f5e9cafeb34051a6a98c061eb19
#
_cell.length_a   1.000
_cell.length_b   1.000
_cell.length_c   1.000
_cell.angle_alpha   90.00
_cell.angle_beta   90.00
_cell.angle_gamma   90.00
#
_symmetry.space_group_name_H-M   'P 1'
#
loop_
_entity.id
_entity.type
_entity.pdbx_description
1 polymer ?
#
loop_
_entity_poly.entity_id
_entity_poly.type
_entity_poly.pdbx_seq_one_letter_code
_entity_poly.pdbx_strand_id
1 'polypeptide(L)'
;EMLRSLVGSEMCIRDSSNTISLQVTPIKDVILNADYSFRKGSPVSKLLLVSTPHTNQPNGEGTSRYMPNKSLYKEMHWSTLYQAFNAFGTYSHLFAKKHDLKAMIGFNQEWRHWERTVSRRSSPASEELGSFNLATGENVQVQGNADEWAIRAAFYRLNYDYLGRYLLEFNGRFDLSSKFPHNNRLGIFPSGSFAWRVSEEPFFKPLKSAIDNLKLRVSYGTLGNQNVGPYDYIAKMKVTQGDYLVDGSYLSYLTAPDAISSNFTWEKSQTIDFGIDFSLFNGRFSTSFDWYQRDTKDMLTQGKKLPSVFGTSEPQENAANLRTRGFELSVKWQDRFLLAHRPFEYRVGFTLADNITEITKFDNPDGQIDQFYKGKRLGEIWGYTVEGFFQTDTEYLDHADQTKVNRRIQRNYLINHPVAGDIKFKDLDGNE
;
A
#
# COMPACT_ATOMS: atom_id res chain seq x y z
N GLU A 1 31.37 12.36 18.98
CA GLU A 1 30.39 12.03 20.03
C GLU A 1 29.03 12.51 19.57
N MET A 2 28.16 11.58 19.18
CA MET A 2 26.80 11.87 18.81
C MET A 2 26.05 12.45 20.00
N LEU A 3 25.53 13.66 19.84
CA LEU A 3 24.56 14.27 20.72
C LEU A 3 23.40 13.31 20.94
N ARG A 4 23.39 12.61 22.07
CA ARG A 4 22.14 12.04 22.60
C ARG A 4 21.27 13.23 23.01
N SER A 5 20.38 13.64 22.13
CA SER A 5 19.24 14.44 22.57
C SER A 5 18.57 13.63 23.68
N LEU A 6 18.48 14.21 24.87
CA LEU A 6 17.72 13.62 25.98
C LEU A 6 16.22 13.63 25.58
N VAL A 7 15.84 12.66 24.80
CA VAL A 7 14.43 12.37 24.45
C VAL A 7 14.03 11.20 25.34
N GLY A 8 13.43 11.49 26.48
CA GLY A 8 12.73 10.50 27.27
C GLY A 8 11.41 10.18 26.57
N SER A 9 11.29 9.02 25.94
CA SER A 9 10.00 8.53 25.42
C SER A 9 9.59 7.26 26.16
N GLU A 10 8.41 7.26 26.70
CA GLU A 10 7.77 6.07 27.27
C GLU A 10 6.53 5.74 26.44
N MET A 11 6.40 4.50 26.03
CA MET A 11 5.23 4.01 25.32
C MET A 11 4.67 2.79 26.02
N CYS A 12 3.44 2.91 26.52
CA CYS A 12 2.70 1.80 27.08
C CYS A 12 1.61 1.37 26.10
N ILE A 13 1.62 0.10 25.72
CA ILE A 13 0.59 -0.49 24.86
C ILE A 13 -0.23 -1.44 25.71
N ARG A 14 -1.54 -1.19 25.76
CA ARG A 14 -2.51 -2.12 26.34
C ARG A 14 -3.51 -2.48 25.28
N ASP A 15 -3.50 -3.73 24.86
CA ASP A 15 -4.49 -4.25 23.92
C ASP A 15 -5.04 -5.59 24.40
N SER A 16 -6.27 -5.83 24.00
CA SER A 16 -6.97 -7.10 24.21
C SER A 16 -7.64 -7.49 22.91
N SER A 17 -7.41 -8.71 22.49
CA SER A 17 -8.06 -9.29 21.32
C SER A 17 -8.67 -10.62 21.69
N ASN A 18 -9.98 -10.77 21.50
CA ASN A 18 -10.72 -11.97 21.80
C ASN A 18 -11.55 -12.37 20.60
N THR A 19 -11.63 -13.66 20.33
CA THR A 19 -12.53 -14.22 19.30
C THR A 19 -13.31 -15.36 19.93
N ILE A 20 -14.61 -15.32 19.76
CA ILE A 20 -15.54 -16.39 20.14
C ILE A 20 -16.01 -17.03 18.86
N SER A 21 -15.81 -18.33 18.74
CA SER A 21 -16.19 -19.12 17.56
C SER A 21 -17.22 -20.18 17.96
N LEU A 22 -18.26 -20.31 17.13
CA LEU A 22 -19.27 -21.34 17.22
C LEU A 22 -19.30 -22.13 15.92
N GLN A 23 -19.17 -23.45 16.02
CA GLN A 23 -19.36 -24.35 14.89
C GLN A 23 -20.46 -25.36 15.24
N VAL A 24 -21.42 -25.52 14.33
CA VAL A 24 -22.54 -26.45 14.49
C VAL A 24 -22.67 -27.30 13.22
N THR A 25 -22.86 -28.59 13.39
CA THR A 25 -23.18 -29.54 12.30
C THR A 25 -24.61 -30.03 12.49
N PRO A 26 -25.63 -29.29 12.00
CA PRO A 26 -27.02 -29.59 12.25
C PRO A 26 -27.49 -30.86 11.54
N ILE A 27 -26.95 -31.12 10.37
CA ILE A 27 -27.20 -32.32 9.57
C ILE A 27 -25.90 -32.77 8.90
N LYS A 28 -25.85 -33.99 8.43
CA LYS A 28 -24.76 -34.50 7.62
C LYS A 28 -24.49 -33.57 6.44
N ASP A 29 -23.24 -33.34 6.12
CA ASP A 29 -22.75 -32.54 4.99
C ASP A 29 -22.98 -31.00 5.13
N VAL A 30 -23.54 -30.50 6.24
CA VAL A 30 -23.74 -29.07 6.50
C VAL A 30 -22.99 -28.65 7.76
N ILE A 31 -22.13 -27.63 7.61
CA ILE A 31 -21.41 -26.99 8.73
C ILE A 31 -21.79 -25.52 8.76
N LEU A 32 -22.24 -25.03 9.90
CA LEU A 32 -22.49 -23.62 10.18
C LEU A 32 -21.40 -23.10 11.11
N ASN A 33 -20.85 -21.96 10.76
CA ASN A 33 -19.83 -21.28 11.55
C ASN A 33 -20.29 -19.85 11.84
N ALA A 34 -19.99 -19.38 13.05
CA ALA A 34 -20.17 -17.99 13.45
C ALA A 34 -18.99 -17.57 14.34
N ASP A 35 -18.34 -16.46 13.97
CA ASP A 35 -17.22 -15.91 14.71
C ASP A 35 -17.52 -14.46 15.08
N TYR A 36 -17.27 -14.11 16.33
CA TYR A 36 -17.28 -12.74 16.78
C TYR A 36 -15.92 -12.37 17.36
N SER A 37 -15.27 -11.37 16.76
CA SER A 37 -14.00 -10.84 17.21
C SER A 37 -14.16 -9.45 17.79
N PHE A 38 -13.54 -9.23 18.93
CA PHE A 38 -13.48 -7.96 19.61
C PHE A 38 -12.05 -7.62 19.93
N ARG A 39 -11.59 -6.43 19.54
CA ARG A 39 -10.25 -5.91 19.85
C ARG A 39 -10.34 -4.51 20.41
N LYS A 40 -9.74 -4.29 21.57
CA LYS A 40 -9.58 -2.96 22.16
C LYS A 40 -8.10 -2.67 22.38
N GLY A 41 -7.63 -1.57 21.83
CA GLY A 41 -6.28 -1.06 22.03
C GLY A 41 -6.33 0.32 22.69
N SER A 42 -5.48 0.55 23.68
CA SER A 42 -5.37 1.84 24.39
C SER A 42 -3.91 2.19 24.64
N PRO A 43 -3.10 2.45 23.57
CA PRO A 43 -1.72 2.88 23.73
C PRO A 43 -1.65 4.30 24.29
N VAL A 44 -0.64 4.53 25.13
CA VAL A 44 -0.29 5.85 25.66
C VAL A 44 1.18 6.09 25.34
N SER A 45 1.51 7.25 24.81
CA SER A 45 2.89 7.69 24.59
C SER A 45 3.12 8.99 25.35
N LYS A 46 4.21 9.03 26.13
CA LYS A 46 4.69 10.20 26.83
C LYS A 46 6.04 10.59 26.24
N LEU A 47 6.22 11.85 25.97
CA LEU A 47 7.41 12.39 25.35
C LEU A 47 7.85 13.66 26.08
N LEU A 48 9.06 13.63 26.64
CA LEU A 48 9.74 14.79 27.15
C LEU A 48 10.84 15.18 26.16
N LEU A 49 10.71 16.33 25.53
CA LEU A 49 11.70 16.92 24.66
C LEU A 49 12.44 18.03 25.42
N VAL A 50 13.74 17.88 25.55
CA VAL A 50 14.60 18.88 26.17
C VAL A 50 15.29 19.71 25.10
N SER A 51 15.24 21.02 25.25
CA SER A 51 15.88 21.96 24.34
C SER A 51 17.39 21.94 24.59
N THR A 52 18.15 21.43 23.64
CA THR A 52 19.61 21.33 23.73
C THR A 52 20.30 22.32 22.80
N PRO A 53 21.34 23.03 23.24
CA PRO A 53 22.12 23.90 22.36
C PRO A 53 22.92 23.03 21.37
N HIS A 54 23.00 23.47 20.13
CA HIS A 54 23.85 22.88 19.11
C HIS A 54 24.45 23.96 18.22
N THR A 55 25.60 23.69 17.66
CA THR A 55 26.28 24.56 16.70
C THR A 55 26.62 23.76 15.44
N ASN A 56 26.55 24.41 14.28
CA ASN A 56 26.92 23.81 12.99
C ASN A 56 28.41 24.01 12.68
N GLN A 57 29.17 24.68 13.58
CA GLN A 57 30.58 24.96 13.34
C GLN A 57 31.47 24.03 14.19
N PRO A 58 32.57 23.53 13.63
CA PRO A 58 33.62 22.88 14.40
C PRO A 58 34.12 23.81 15.52
N ASN A 59 34.45 23.26 16.67
CA ASN A 59 34.94 23.95 17.84
C ASN A 59 33.92 24.82 18.60
N GLY A 60 32.65 24.76 18.27
CA GLY A 60 31.58 25.46 19.00
C GLY A 60 31.59 26.99 18.84
N GLU A 61 32.41 27.54 17.93
CA GLU A 61 32.40 28.96 17.60
C GLU A 61 31.21 29.23 16.64
N GLY A 62 30.26 30.08 17.05
CA GLY A 62 29.10 30.47 16.25
C GLY A 62 27.83 30.59 17.08
N THR A 63 26.76 31.00 16.43
CA THR A 63 25.46 31.17 17.09
C THR A 63 24.89 29.78 17.47
N SER A 64 24.82 29.51 18.78
CA SER A 64 24.16 28.31 19.28
C SER A 64 22.68 28.35 18.93
N ARG A 65 22.19 27.29 18.29
CA ARG A 65 20.75 27.08 18.07
C ARG A 65 20.26 26.04 19.06
N TYR A 66 19.02 26.16 19.47
CA TYR A 66 18.36 25.19 20.35
C TYR A 66 17.35 24.36 19.55
N MET A 67 17.42 23.03 19.67
CA MET A 67 16.45 22.15 19.08
C MET A 67 15.90 21.16 20.13
N PRO A 68 14.57 21.12 20.31
CA PRO A 68 13.58 22.10 19.82
C PRO A 68 13.82 23.49 20.45
N ASN A 69 13.27 24.54 19.87
CA ASN A 69 13.46 25.93 20.37
C ASN A 69 13.04 26.12 21.83
N LYS A 70 12.13 25.28 22.33
CA LYS A 70 11.68 25.22 23.71
C LYS A 70 11.47 23.78 24.12
N SER A 71 11.89 23.42 25.33
CA SER A 71 11.57 22.15 25.94
C SER A 71 10.05 22.00 26.04
N LEU A 72 9.54 20.79 25.82
CA LEU A 72 8.10 20.51 25.90
C LEU A 72 7.83 19.11 26.45
N TYR A 73 6.72 18.99 27.16
CA TYR A 73 6.13 17.71 27.54
C TYR A 73 4.86 17.46 26.74
N LYS A 74 4.73 16.23 26.22
CA LYS A 74 3.64 15.81 25.36
C LYS A 74 3.14 14.43 25.76
N GLU A 75 1.83 14.30 25.90
CA GLU A 75 1.16 13.00 26.03
C GLU A 75 0.23 12.77 24.85
N MET A 76 0.19 11.53 24.39
CA MET A 76 -0.71 11.08 23.34
C MET A 76 -1.42 9.84 23.83
N HIS A 77 -2.75 9.90 23.79
CA HIS A 77 -3.64 8.80 24.13
C HIS A 77 -4.39 8.38 22.88
N TRP A 78 -4.37 7.09 22.58
CA TRP A 78 -5.16 6.52 21.50
C TRP A 78 -6.13 5.51 22.09
N SER A 79 -7.30 5.42 21.48
CA SER A 79 -8.26 4.36 21.74
C SER A 79 -8.68 3.79 20.41
N THR A 80 -8.63 2.48 20.27
CA THR A 80 -9.13 1.77 19.11
C THR A 80 -10.06 0.67 19.55
N LEU A 81 -11.26 0.69 19.02
CA LEU A 81 -12.25 -0.37 19.19
C LEU A 81 -12.55 -0.97 17.81
N TYR A 82 -12.29 -2.27 17.67
CA TYR A 82 -12.59 -3.02 16.45
C TYR A 82 -13.48 -4.21 16.79
N GLN A 83 -14.50 -4.41 15.98
CA GLN A 83 -15.42 -5.54 16.08
C GLN A 83 -15.61 -6.16 14.70
N ALA A 84 -15.64 -7.48 14.65
CA ALA A 84 -15.92 -8.22 13.43
C ALA A 84 -16.87 -9.39 13.74
N PHE A 85 -17.87 -9.54 12.91
CA PHE A 85 -18.79 -10.67 12.93
C PHE A 85 -18.75 -11.38 11.57
N ASN A 86 -18.54 -12.69 11.59
CA ASN A 86 -18.62 -13.58 10.44
C ASN A 86 -19.62 -14.67 10.72
N ALA A 87 -20.49 -14.96 9.75
CA ALA A 87 -21.36 -16.12 9.80
C ALA A 87 -21.42 -16.76 8.43
N PHE A 88 -21.17 -18.06 8.31
CA PHE A 88 -21.22 -18.76 7.03
C PHE A 88 -21.63 -20.21 7.18
N GLY A 89 -22.33 -20.70 6.18
CA GLY A 89 -22.74 -22.09 6.04
C GLY A 89 -22.00 -22.75 4.88
N THR A 90 -21.54 -23.97 5.10
CA THR A 90 -20.88 -24.78 4.07
C THR A 90 -21.66 -26.09 3.93
N TYR A 91 -22.03 -26.41 2.68
CA TYR A 91 -22.53 -27.71 2.27
C TYR A 91 -21.48 -28.44 1.45
N SER A 92 -21.18 -29.72 1.74
CA SER A 92 -20.19 -30.50 1.02
C SER A 92 -20.71 -31.93 0.82
N HIS A 93 -20.85 -32.37 -0.43
CA HIS A 93 -21.38 -33.70 -0.74
C HIS A 93 -20.75 -34.29 -1.98
N LEU A 94 -20.42 -35.58 -1.92
CA LEU A 94 -19.91 -36.38 -3.04
C LEU A 94 -21.05 -37.19 -3.67
N PHE A 95 -21.58 -36.69 -4.78
CA PHE A 95 -22.67 -37.34 -5.55
C PHE A 95 -22.10 -38.45 -6.44
N ALA A 96 -22.77 -39.58 -6.44
CA ALA A 96 -22.43 -40.73 -7.31
C ALA A 96 -20.94 -41.12 -7.28
N LYS A 97 -20.20 -40.80 -6.22
CA LYS A 97 -18.75 -41.04 -6.06
C LYS A 97 -17.88 -40.39 -7.17
N LYS A 98 -18.40 -39.42 -7.88
CA LYS A 98 -17.75 -38.78 -9.04
C LYS A 98 -17.82 -37.26 -9.01
N HIS A 99 -18.83 -36.69 -8.39
CA HIS A 99 -19.11 -35.28 -8.40
C HIS A 99 -18.96 -34.75 -6.98
N ASP A 100 -17.83 -34.13 -6.67
CA ASP A 100 -17.62 -33.47 -5.38
C ASP A 100 -18.06 -32.00 -5.49
N LEU A 101 -19.09 -31.66 -4.72
CA LEU A 101 -19.69 -30.33 -4.68
C LEU A 101 -19.51 -29.74 -3.28
N LYS A 102 -18.91 -28.56 -3.21
CA LYS A 102 -18.81 -27.77 -1.98
C LYS A 102 -19.34 -26.35 -2.23
N ALA A 103 -20.41 -25.99 -1.53
CA ALA A 103 -21.02 -24.68 -1.63
C ALA A 103 -20.93 -23.96 -0.29
N MET A 104 -20.63 -22.68 -0.30
CA MET A 104 -20.56 -21.82 0.88
C MET A 104 -21.28 -20.51 0.59
N ILE A 105 -22.03 -20.03 1.57
CA ILE A 105 -22.60 -18.69 1.60
C ILE A 105 -22.35 -18.09 2.98
N GLY A 106 -22.05 -16.80 3.02
CA GLY A 106 -21.77 -16.16 4.29
C GLY A 106 -21.97 -14.65 4.27
N PHE A 107 -21.92 -14.12 5.48
CA PHE A 107 -22.04 -12.71 5.80
C PHE A 107 -20.87 -12.29 6.68
N ASN A 108 -20.36 -11.09 6.45
CA ASN A 108 -19.32 -10.45 7.27
C ASN A 108 -19.73 -9.02 7.59
N GLN A 109 -19.46 -8.59 8.79
CA GLN A 109 -19.58 -7.19 9.19
C GLN A 109 -18.37 -6.83 10.04
N GLU A 110 -17.74 -5.71 9.71
CA GLU A 110 -16.63 -5.13 10.46
C GLU A 110 -16.96 -3.69 10.81
N TRP A 111 -16.49 -3.27 11.97
CA TRP A 111 -16.60 -1.90 12.43
C TRP A 111 -15.36 -1.53 13.22
N ARG A 112 -14.85 -0.31 13.02
CA ARG A 112 -13.73 0.26 13.76
C ARG A 112 -14.05 1.68 14.15
N HIS A 113 -13.84 1.98 15.42
CA HIS A 113 -13.79 3.33 15.97
C HIS A 113 -12.38 3.60 16.49
N TRP A 114 -11.84 4.75 16.15
CA TRP A 114 -10.54 5.19 16.58
C TRP A 114 -10.60 6.65 17.03
N GLU A 115 -9.96 6.92 18.14
CA GLU A 115 -9.83 8.28 18.66
C GLU A 115 -8.41 8.52 19.18
N ARG A 116 -7.99 9.76 19.13
CA ARG A 116 -6.69 10.20 19.65
C ARG A 116 -6.84 11.55 20.32
N THR A 117 -6.24 11.69 21.51
CA THR A 117 -6.04 12.97 22.18
C THR A 117 -4.55 13.21 22.30
N VAL A 118 -4.12 14.41 21.97
CA VAL A 118 -2.75 14.90 22.12
C VAL A 118 -2.79 16.12 23.00
N SER A 119 -2.07 16.07 24.11
CA SER A 119 -1.86 17.22 25.02
C SER A 119 -0.38 17.57 25.04
N ARG A 120 -0.06 18.85 24.96
CA ARG A 120 1.30 19.34 25.05
C ARG A 120 1.38 20.66 25.82
N ARG A 121 2.48 20.82 26.56
CA ARG A 121 2.80 22.05 27.28
C ARG A 121 4.31 22.29 27.24
N SER A 122 4.70 23.54 27.02
CA SER A 122 6.10 23.93 26.98
C SER A 122 6.69 24.20 28.40
N SER A 123 8.00 24.38 28.44
CA SER A 123 8.76 24.77 29.65
C SER A 123 8.57 23.80 30.83
N PRO A 124 8.90 22.50 30.68
CA PRO A 124 8.97 21.60 31.83
C PRO A 124 10.05 22.09 32.81
N ALA A 125 9.72 22.08 34.11
CA ALA A 125 10.64 22.48 35.18
C ALA A 125 11.72 21.43 35.45
N SER A 126 11.58 20.22 34.93
CA SER A 126 12.55 19.12 35.04
C SER A 126 12.89 18.58 33.67
N GLU A 127 14.16 18.29 33.43
CA GLU A 127 14.63 17.62 32.20
C GLU A 127 14.58 16.09 32.30
N GLU A 128 14.27 15.54 33.47
CA GLU A 128 14.19 14.10 33.73
C GLU A 128 12.77 13.64 33.99
N LEU A 129 11.91 14.51 34.56
CA LEU A 129 10.55 14.17 34.96
C LEU A 129 9.54 14.84 34.04
N GLY A 130 8.91 14.04 33.17
CA GLY A 130 7.81 14.48 32.33
C GLY A 130 6.47 14.47 33.06
N SER A 131 5.90 15.64 33.30
CA SER A 131 4.55 15.81 33.87
C SER A 131 3.98 17.16 33.46
N PHE A 132 2.66 17.21 33.19
CA PHE A 132 1.97 18.48 32.93
C PHE A 132 1.97 19.42 34.13
N ASN A 133 1.98 18.88 35.36
CA ASN A 133 2.05 19.69 36.57
C ASN A 133 3.40 20.37 36.75
N LEU A 134 4.46 19.83 36.16
CA LEU A 134 5.80 20.40 36.17
C LEU A 134 6.07 21.30 34.96
N ALA A 135 5.16 21.39 33.99
CA ALA A 135 5.30 22.26 32.84
C ALA A 135 4.63 23.61 33.10
N THR A 136 5.40 24.70 33.02
CA THR A 136 4.97 26.05 33.43
C THR A 136 4.62 26.95 32.23
N GLY A 137 4.90 26.53 30.98
CA GLY A 137 4.63 27.34 29.80
C GLY A 137 3.14 27.68 29.63
N GLU A 138 2.86 28.89 29.21
CA GLU A 138 1.49 29.41 29.03
C GLU A 138 0.75 28.71 27.86
N ASN A 139 1.48 28.27 26.84
CA ASN A 139 0.89 27.58 25.68
C ASN A 139 0.54 26.13 26.01
N VAL A 140 -0.69 25.94 26.48
CA VAL A 140 -1.31 24.62 26.62
C VAL A 140 -2.04 24.32 25.32
N GLN A 141 -1.69 23.21 24.66
CA GLN A 141 -2.37 22.78 23.44
C GLN A 141 -2.97 21.38 23.65
N VAL A 142 -4.25 21.28 23.34
CA VAL A 142 -4.98 20.00 23.34
C VAL A 142 -5.62 19.85 21.96
N GLN A 143 -5.40 18.70 21.33
CA GLN A 143 -5.97 18.35 20.02
C GLN A 143 -6.60 16.97 20.11
N GLY A 144 -7.76 16.81 19.50
CA GLY A 144 -8.46 15.53 19.39
C GLY A 144 -8.80 15.21 17.96
N ASN A 145 -8.68 13.95 17.59
CA ASN A 145 -9.15 13.41 16.32
C ASN A 145 -9.89 12.10 16.58
N ALA A 146 -10.94 11.85 15.82
CA ALA A 146 -11.64 10.58 15.83
C ALA A 146 -12.02 10.18 14.41
N ASP A 147 -11.98 8.90 14.13
CA ASP A 147 -12.48 8.33 12.88
C ASP A 147 -13.24 7.02 13.12
N GLU A 148 -14.13 6.73 12.20
CA GLU A 148 -14.97 5.54 12.25
C GLU A 148 -15.24 5.03 10.85
N TRP A 149 -15.22 3.71 10.69
CA TRP A 149 -15.66 3.09 9.45
C TRP A 149 -16.33 1.73 9.73
N ALA A 150 -17.18 1.35 8.81
CA ALA A 150 -17.83 0.05 8.81
C ALA A 150 -17.87 -0.53 7.39
N ILE A 151 -17.81 -1.86 7.32
CA ILE A 151 -18.02 -2.62 6.10
C ILE A 151 -18.99 -3.76 6.38
N ARG A 152 -19.87 -4.04 5.42
CA ARG A 152 -20.74 -5.22 5.41
C ARG A 152 -20.55 -5.95 4.12
N ALA A 153 -20.51 -7.27 4.17
CA ALA A 153 -20.32 -8.07 2.99
C ALA A 153 -21.20 -9.33 3.01
N ALA A 154 -21.69 -9.70 1.85
CA ALA A 154 -22.17 -11.04 1.55
C ALA A 154 -21.18 -11.71 0.61
N PHE A 155 -20.93 -13.00 0.82
CA PHE A 155 -20.02 -13.74 -0.04
C PHE A 155 -20.52 -15.15 -0.29
N TYR A 156 -20.06 -15.71 -1.41
CA TYR A 156 -20.34 -17.10 -1.79
C TYR A 156 -19.12 -17.76 -2.38
N ARG A 157 -19.08 -19.09 -2.30
CA ARG A 157 -18.10 -19.94 -2.99
C ARG A 157 -18.77 -21.23 -3.44
N LEU A 158 -18.49 -21.63 -4.65
CA LEU A 158 -18.91 -22.90 -5.22
C LEU A 158 -17.68 -23.60 -5.80
N ASN A 159 -17.33 -24.76 -5.24
CA ASN A 159 -16.30 -25.64 -5.77
C ASN A 159 -16.98 -26.89 -6.33
N TYR A 160 -16.55 -27.29 -7.50
CA TYR A 160 -17.00 -28.51 -8.14
C TYR A 160 -15.80 -29.27 -8.71
N ASP A 161 -15.69 -30.53 -8.35
CA ASP A 161 -14.67 -31.45 -8.84
C ASP A 161 -15.36 -32.65 -9.48
N TYR A 162 -15.00 -32.93 -10.72
CA TYR A 162 -15.43 -34.12 -11.42
C TYR A 162 -14.28 -35.11 -11.56
N LEU A 163 -14.39 -36.24 -10.82
CA LEU A 163 -13.41 -37.35 -10.80
C LEU A 163 -11.97 -36.94 -10.48
N GLY A 164 -11.75 -35.80 -9.82
CA GLY A 164 -10.42 -35.24 -9.61
C GLY A 164 -9.72 -34.75 -10.88
N ARG A 165 -10.43 -34.63 -12.00
CA ARG A 165 -9.90 -34.23 -13.31
C ARG A 165 -10.21 -32.79 -13.67
N TYR A 166 -11.47 -32.43 -13.54
CA TYR A 166 -11.96 -31.09 -13.86
C TYR A 166 -12.38 -30.38 -12.59
N LEU A 167 -11.66 -29.32 -12.26
CA LEU A 167 -11.90 -28.55 -11.04
C LEU A 167 -12.41 -27.18 -11.45
N LEU A 168 -13.56 -26.79 -10.91
CA LEU A 168 -14.20 -25.50 -11.13
C LEU A 168 -14.38 -24.82 -9.78
N GLU A 169 -14.04 -23.55 -9.71
CA GLU A 169 -14.35 -22.71 -8.56
C GLU A 169 -14.98 -21.41 -9.04
N PHE A 170 -16.09 -21.03 -8.41
CA PHE A 170 -16.71 -19.72 -8.55
C PHE A 170 -16.86 -19.12 -7.17
N ASN A 171 -16.39 -17.92 -6.99
CA ASN A 171 -16.60 -17.20 -5.76
C ASN A 171 -16.87 -15.72 -6.03
N GLY A 172 -17.46 -15.04 -5.06
CA GLY A 172 -17.70 -13.62 -5.17
C GLY A 172 -18.05 -13.00 -3.83
N ARG A 173 -17.84 -11.69 -3.79
CA ARG A 173 -18.09 -10.88 -2.61
C ARG A 173 -18.78 -9.57 -3.01
N PHE A 174 -19.78 -9.20 -2.26
CA PHE A 174 -20.52 -7.95 -2.34
C PHE A 174 -20.22 -7.15 -1.08
N ASP A 175 -19.47 -6.07 -1.21
CA ASP A 175 -19.04 -5.24 -0.09
C ASP A 175 -19.73 -3.89 -0.08
N LEU A 176 -20.24 -3.47 1.08
CA LEU A 176 -20.79 -2.16 1.34
C LEU A 176 -19.88 -1.43 2.33
N SER A 177 -19.14 -0.41 1.86
CA SER A 177 -18.22 0.35 2.70
C SER A 177 -18.74 1.74 3.04
N SER A 178 -18.63 2.14 4.32
CA SER A 178 -18.95 3.50 4.76
C SER A 178 -17.94 4.56 4.32
N LYS A 179 -16.78 4.14 3.80
CA LYS A 179 -15.73 5.05 3.32
C LYS A 179 -16.05 5.72 1.99
N PHE A 180 -17.14 5.32 1.33
CA PHE A 180 -17.59 5.88 0.05
C PHE A 180 -18.95 6.57 0.17
N PRO A 181 -19.27 7.51 -0.74
CA PRO A 181 -20.58 8.14 -0.83
C PRO A 181 -21.69 7.09 -0.96
N HIS A 182 -22.88 7.39 -0.51
CA HIS A 182 -24.02 6.46 -0.44
C HIS A 182 -24.25 5.67 -1.76
N ASN A 183 -24.15 6.35 -2.90
CA ASN A 183 -24.38 5.73 -4.21
C ASN A 183 -23.23 4.85 -4.71
N ASN A 184 -22.03 4.96 -4.11
CA ASN A 184 -20.80 4.29 -4.55
C ASN A 184 -20.25 3.29 -3.53
N ARG A 185 -21.04 2.97 -2.48
CA ARG A 185 -20.63 2.08 -1.39
C ARG A 185 -20.48 0.63 -1.80
N LEU A 186 -21.30 0.19 -2.80
CA LEU A 186 -21.34 -1.20 -3.22
C LEU A 186 -20.18 -1.53 -4.15
N GLY A 187 -19.32 -2.44 -3.72
CA GLY A 187 -18.32 -3.12 -4.55
C GLY A 187 -18.76 -4.56 -4.85
N ILE A 188 -18.59 -5.02 -6.09
CA ILE A 188 -18.89 -6.39 -6.52
C ILE A 188 -17.62 -7.01 -7.09
N PHE A 189 -17.20 -8.12 -6.49
CA PHE A 189 -15.90 -8.74 -6.76
C PHE A 189 -16.07 -10.23 -7.05
N PRO A 190 -16.45 -10.59 -8.30
CA PRO A 190 -16.55 -11.98 -8.73
C PRO A 190 -15.17 -12.54 -9.09
N SER A 191 -15.00 -13.86 -8.93
CA SER A 191 -13.86 -14.59 -9.46
C SER A 191 -14.27 -16.02 -9.82
N GLY A 192 -13.50 -16.62 -10.74
CA GLY A 192 -13.67 -17.99 -11.13
C GLY A 192 -12.37 -18.60 -11.59
N SER A 193 -12.21 -19.89 -11.38
CA SER A 193 -11.08 -20.66 -11.88
C SER A 193 -11.51 -22.01 -12.43
N PHE A 194 -10.74 -22.46 -13.41
CA PHE A 194 -10.84 -23.78 -13.98
C PHE A 194 -9.46 -24.44 -13.98
N ALA A 195 -9.41 -25.71 -13.57
CA ALA A 195 -8.21 -26.49 -13.69
C ALA A 195 -8.52 -27.87 -14.28
N TRP A 196 -7.66 -28.29 -15.19
CA TRP A 196 -7.73 -29.61 -15.83
C TRP A 196 -6.49 -30.41 -15.48
N ARG A 197 -6.69 -31.53 -14.76
CA ARG A 197 -5.64 -32.49 -14.46
C ARG A 197 -5.50 -33.48 -15.61
N VAL A 198 -4.75 -33.07 -16.65
CA VAL A 198 -4.54 -33.85 -17.88
C VAL A 198 -3.95 -35.23 -17.57
N SER A 199 -3.07 -35.31 -16.56
CA SER A 199 -2.46 -36.55 -16.10
C SER A 199 -3.45 -37.59 -15.56
N GLU A 200 -4.68 -37.20 -15.20
CA GLU A 200 -5.72 -38.12 -14.73
C GLU A 200 -6.62 -38.64 -15.84
N GLU A 201 -6.40 -38.21 -17.09
CA GLU A 201 -7.17 -38.67 -18.24
C GLU A 201 -6.78 -40.07 -18.69
N PRO A 202 -7.73 -40.88 -19.20
CA PRO A 202 -7.45 -42.22 -19.67
C PRO A 202 -6.39 -42.30 -20.79
N PHE A 203 -6.38 -41.30 -21.69
CA PHE A 203 -5.41 -41.22 -22.79
C PHE A 203 -3.99 -40.92 -22.31
N PHE A 204 -3.84 -40.40 -21.09
CA PHE A 204 -2.54 -40.03 -20.52
C PHE A 204 -1.83 -41.21 -19.83
N LYS A 205 -2.52 -42.32 -19.61
CA LYS A 205 -1.98 -43.51 -18.93
C LYS A 205 -0.60 -43.97 -19.42
N PRO A 206 -0.33 -44.02 -20.76
CA PRO A 206 0.99 -44.46 -21.25
C PRO A 206 2.14 -43.51 -20.80
N LEU A 207 1.86 -42.25 -20.55
CA LEU A 207 2.82 -41.22 -20.17
C LEU A 207 3.02 -41.12 -18.66
N LYS A 208 2.15 -41.76 -17.83
CA LYS A 208 2.21 -41.68 -16.36
C LYS A 208 3.50 -42.26 -15.76
N SER A 209 4.21 -43.12 -16.48
CA SER A 209 5.51 -43.66 -16.04
C SER A 209 6.61 -42.57 -16.03
N ALA A 210 6.49 -41.57 -16.84
CA ALA A 210 7.47 -40.44 -16.96
C ALA A 210 6.94 -39.14 -16.36
N ILE A 211 5.65 -38.87 -16.54
CA ILE A 211 4.99 -37.62 -16.11
C ILE A 211 3.97 -37.95 -15.02
N ASP A 212 4.27 -37.57 -13.80
CA ASP A 212 3.43 -37.87 -12.64
C ASP A 212 2.19 -36.97 -12.58
N ASN A 213 2.39 -35.70 -12.87
CA ASN A 213 1.33 -34.70 -12.87
C ASN A 213 1.50 -33.72 -14.01
N LEU A 214 0.40 -33.45 -14.68
CA LEU A 214 0.23 -32.34 -15.62
C LEU A 214 -1.13 -31.72 -15.37
N LYS A 215 -1.13 -30.47 -14.92
CA LYS A 215 -2.33 -29.71 -14.61
C LYS A 215 -2.26 -28.35 -15.30
N LEU A 216 -3.29 -28.00 -16.03
CA LEU A 216 -3.49 -26.70 -16.64
C LEU A 216 -4.48 -25.91 -15.80
N ARG A 217 -4.21 -24.62 -15.60
CA ARG A 217 -5.03 -23.73 -14.79
C ARG A 217 -5.34 -22.44 -15.56
N VAL A 218 -6.52 -21.92 -15.38
CA VAL A 218 -6.90 -20.57 -15.77
C VAL A 218 -7.75 -19.97 -14.67
N SER A 219 -7.48 -18.74 -14.33
CA SER A 219 -8.31 -17.99 -13.38
C SER A 219 -8.56 -16.57 -13.86
N TYR A 220 -9.72 -16.06 -13.45
CA TYR A 220 -10.06 -14.64 -13.56
C TYR A 220 -10.66 -14.18 -12.25
N GLY A 221 -10.17 -13.09 -11.72
CA GLY A 221 -10.68 -12.56 -10.45
C GLY A 221 -10.67 -11.05 -10.41
N THR A 222 -11.64 -10.50 -9.67
CA THR A 222 -11.73 -9.08 -9.37
C THR A 222 -11.59 -8.87 -7.87
N LEU A 223 -10.75 -7.92 -7.46
CA LEU A 223 -10.57 -7.47 -6.09
C LEU A 223 -10.87 -5.97 -5.99
N GLY A 224 -11.47 -5.56 -4.87
CA GLY A 224 -11.68 -4.17 -4.53
C GLY A 224 -10.66 -3.66 -3.52
N ASN A 225 -10.21 -2.44 -3.71
CA ASN A 225 -9.40 -1.73 -2.73
C ASN A 225 -10.15 -0.51 -2.22
N GLN A 226 -10.19 -0.34 -0.90
CA GLN A 226 -10.76 0.80 -0.18
C GLN A 226 -9.71 1.53 0.67
N ASN A 227 -8.47 1.59 0.21
CA ASN A 227 -7.39 2.26 0.94
C ASN A 227 -7.52 3.79 0.88
N VAL A 228 -8.62 4.27 1.42
CA VAL A 228 -8.98 5.69 1.56
C VAL A 228 -9.30 5.99 3.02
N GLY A 229 -9.14 7.24 3.40
CA GLY A 229 -9.52 7.70 4.74
C GLY A 229 -11.04 7.66 4.96
N PRO A 230 -11.49 7.47 6.21
CA PRO A 230 -12.87 7.74 6.56
C PRO A 230 -13.21 9.20 6.25
N TYR A 231 -14.40 9.44 5.67
CA TYR A 231 -14.92 10.79 5.37
C TYR A 231 -14.16 11.59 4.30
N ASP A 232 -13.26 10.99 3.50
CA ASP A 232 -12.54 11.69 2.42
C ASP A 232 -13.47 12.14 1.28
N TYR A 233 -14.68 11.58 1.23
CA TYR A 233 -15.75 11.99 0.31
C TYR A 233 -16.63 13.13 0.83
N ILE A 234 -16.31 13.72 2.00
CA ILE A 234 -17.06 14.81 2.61
C ILE A 234 -16.19 16.07 2.58
N ALA A 235 -16.71 17.16 2.02
CA ALA A 235 -16.04 18.45 2.03
C ALA A 235 -15.87 18.94 3.47
N LYS A 236 -14.62 19.19 3.87
CA LYS A 236 -14.28 19.62 5.23
C LYS A 236 -13.77 21.05 5.20
N MET A 237 -14.18 21.84 6.18
CA MET A 237 -13.61 23.14 6.46
C MET A 237 -12.72 23.05 7.69
N LYS A 238 -11.60 23.77 7.68
CA LYS A 238 -10.68 23.81 8.81
C LYS A 238 -10.79 25.17 9.50
N VAL A 239 -10.75 25.16 10.83
CA VAL A 239 -10.56 26.39 11.60
C VAL A 239 -9.07 26.70 11.59
N THR A 240 -8.72 27.87 11.10
CA THR A 240 -7.35 28.39 11.05
C THR A 240 -7.28 29.75 11.73
N GLN A 241 -6.16 30.04 12.38
CA GLN A 241 -5.88 31.34 12.95
C GLN A 241 -5.24 32.23 11.89
N GLY A 242 -5.70 33.47 11.77
CA GLY A 242 -5.13 34.46 10.85
C GLY A 242 -3.73 34.90 11.25
N ASP A 243 -3.00 35.43 10.28
CA ASP A 243 -1.60 35.88 10.48
C ASP A 243 -1.51 37.36 10.90
N TYR A 244 -2.65 38.03 11.05
CA TYR A 244 -2.72 39.44 11.46
C TYR A 244 -3.56 39.63 12.73
N LEU A 245 -3.19 40.64 13.50
CA LEU A 245 -3.86 41.01 14.74
C LEU A 245 -5.03 41.95 14.46
N VAL A 246 -6.19 41.68 15.06
CA VAL A 246 -7.35 42.56 15.15
C VAL A 246 -7.62 42.76 16.66
N ASP A 247 -7.57 44.01 17.10
CA ASP A 247 -7.71 44.37 18.51
C ASP A 247 -6.81 43.56 19.47
N GLY A 248 -5.56 43.32 19.06
CA GLY A 248 -4.56 42.58 19.84
C GLY A 248 -4.74 41.07 19.85
N SER A 249 -5.67 40.50 19.06
CA SER A 249 -5.92 39.06 18.98
C SER A 249 -5.87 38.56 17.55
N TYR A 250 -5.37 37.33 17.37
CA TYR A 250 -5.47 36.63 16.09
C TYR A 250 -6.88 36.06 15.92
N LEU A 251 -7.57 36.48 14.87
CA LEU A 251 -8.89 35.97 14.57
C LEU A 251 -8.83 34.56 13.98
N SER A 252 -9.73 33.70 14.43
CA SER A 252 -9.94 32.39 13.79
C SER A 252 -10.94 32.51 12.66
N TYR A 253 -10.66 31.88 11.53
CA TYR A 253 -11.55 31.82 10.38
C TYR A 253 -11.67 30.39 9.84
N LEU A 254 -12.73 30.13 9.07
CA LEU A 254 -12.92 28.87 8.36
C LEU A 254 -12.26 28.96 6.99
N THR A 255 -11.49 27.92 6.64
CA THR A 255 -10.99 27.80 5.25
C THR A 255 -12.15 27.51 4.29
N ALA A 256 -11.91 27.73 2.99
CA ALA A 256 -12.80 27.18 1.97
C ALA A 256 -12.92 25.65 2.13
N PRO A 257 -14.08 25.05 1.83
CA PRO A 257 -14.23 23.60 1.89
C PRO A 257 -13.29 22.91 0.90
N ASP A 258 -12.77 21.75 1.30
CA ASP A 258 -11.96 20.92 0.41
C ASP A 258 -12.82 20.52 -0.82
N ALA A 259 -12.20 20.52 -2.02
CA ALA A 259 -12.84 19.99 -3.21
C ALA A 259 -12.97 18.47 -3.09
N ILE A 260 -14.13 17.94 -3.46
CA ILE A 260 -14.40 16.50 -3.45
C ILE A 260 -14.79 16.02 -4.85
N SER A 261 -14.40 14.80 -5.21
CA SER A 261 -14.80 14.19 -6.47
C SER A 261 -16.19 13.54 -6.36
N SER A 262 -17.03 13.76 -7.37
CA SER A 262 -18.31 13.05 -7.49
C SER A 262 -18.16 11.56 -7.82
N ASN A 263 -17.00 11.16 -8.35
CA ASN A 263 -16.70 9.79 -8.80
C ASN A 263 -15.91 8.96 -7.77
N PHE A 264 -15.89 9.38 -6.52
CA PHE A 264 -15.14 8.70 -5.46
C PHE A 264 -15.74 7.32 -5.17
N THR A 265 -15.01 6.25 -5.55
CA THR A 265 -15.47 4.85 -5.45
C THR A 265 -14.29 3.87 -5.30
N TRP A 266 -14.61 2.58 -5.27
CA TRP A 266 -13.64 1.49 -5.19
C TRP A 266 -12.63 1.49 -6.33
N GLU A 267 -11.36 1.32 -6.00
CA GLU A 267 -10.36 0.85 -6.96
C GLU A 267 -10.60 -0.62 -7.24
N LYS A 268 -10.46 -1.05 -8.50
CA LYS A 268 -10.68 -2.44 -8.93
C LYS A 268 -9.42 -3.03 -9.53
N SER A 269 -8.98 -4.16 -9.00
CA SER A 269 -7.91 -4.96 -9.58
C SER A 269 -8.50 -6.22 -10.23
N GLN A 270 -8.34 -6.35 -11.53
CA GLN A 270 -8.79 -7.49 -12.34
C GLN A 270 -7.57 -8.26 -12.80
N THR A 271 -7.49 -9.55 -12.46
CA THR A 271 -6.36 -10.40 -12.84
C THR A 271 -6.87 -11.57 -13.66
N ILE A 272 -6.25 -11.82 -14.81
CA ILE A 272 -6.33 -13.08 -15.54
C ILE A 272 -4.99 -13.79 -15.38
N ASP A 273 -5.04 -15.09 -15.15
CA ASP A 273 -3.88 -15.92 -14.89
C ASP A 273 -3.99 -17.24 -15.63
N PHE A 274 -2.88 -17.68 -16.24
CA PHE A 274 -2.74 -18.98 -16.88
C PHE A 274 -1.57 -19.72 -16.27
N GLY A 275 -1.81 -20.90 -15.70
CA GLY A 275 -0.81 -21.68 -15.00
C GLY A 275 -0.67 -23.10 -15.51
N ILE A 276 0.54 -23.64 -15.39
CA ILE A 276 0.88 -25.04 -15.69
C ILE A 276 1.65 -25.59 -14.51
N ASP A 277 1.12 -26.69 -13.93
CA ASP A 277 1.82 -27.48 -12.93
C ASP A 277 2.27 -28.80 -13.57
N PHE A 278 3.56 -29.12 -13.41
CA PHE A 278 4.16 -30.27 -14.06
C PHE A 278 5.12 -30.99 -13.11
N SER A 279 5.06 -32.33 -13.05
CA SER A 279 6.01 -33.11 -12.28
C SER A 279 6.44 -34.40 -12.99
N LEU A 280 7.69 -34.81 -12.76
CA LEU A 280 8.37 -35.94 -13.38
C LEU A 280 9.09 -36.81 -12.34
N PHE A 281 9.37 -38.05 -12.73
CA PHE A 281 10.27 -38.97 -12.01
C PHE A 281 9.79 -39.26 -10.58
N ASN A 282 8.51 -39.58 -10.41
CA ASN A 282 7.88 -39.81 -9.11
C ASN A 282 8.01 -38.61 -8.16
N GLY A 283 7.79 -37.39 -8.69
CA GLY A 283 7.82 -36.17 -7.93
C GLY A 283 9.24 -35.65 -7.59
N ARG A 284 10.30 -36.22 -8.17
CA ARG A 284 11.67 -35.70 -7.99
C ARG A 284 11.83 -34.33 -8.65
N PHE A 285 11.29 -34.16 -9.85
CA PHE A 285 11.23 -32.87 -10.52
C PHE A 285 9.82 -32.32 -10.45
N SER A 286 9.66 -31.07 -10.04
CA SER A 286 8.39 -30.36 -10.12
C SER A 286 8.60 -28.92 -10.52
N THR A 287 7.69 -28.40 -11.35
CA THR A 287 7.70 -27.02 -11.81
C THR A 287 6.29 -26.47 -11.84
N SER A 288 6.15 -25.19 -11.54
CA SER A 288 4.96 -24.38 -11.76
C SER A 288 5.36 -23.15 -12.57
N PHE A 289 4.62 -22.87 -13.61
CA PHE A 289 4.77 -21.68 -14.42
C PHE A 289 3.43 -20.98 -14.46
N ASP A 290 3.42 -19.67 -14.16
CA ASP A 290 2.25 -18.81 -14.22
C ASP A 290 2.57 -17.58 -15.07
N TRP A 291 1.65 -17.23 -15.96
CA TRP A 291 1.63 -15.96 -16.66
C TRP A 291 0.37 -15.21 -16.29
N TYR A 292 0.49 -13.95 -15.92
CA TYR A 292 -0.64 -13.15 -15.51
C TYR A 292 -0.67 -11.76 -16.14
N GLN A 293 -1.87 -11.22 -16.27
CA GLN A 293 -2.13 -9.82 -16.52
C GLN A 293 -3.06 -9.29 -15.44
N ARG A 294 -2.64 -8.21 -14.79
CA ARG A 294 -3.42 -7.48 -13.79
C ARG A 294 -3.72 -6.08 -14.28
N ASP A 295 -4.98 -5.74 -14.42
CA ASP A 295 -5.47 -4.41 -14.73
C ASP A 295 -6.03 -3.78 -13.45
N THR A 296 -5.35 -2.74 -12.93
CA THR A 296 -5.86 -1.93 -11.81
C THR A 296 -6.57 -0.73 -12.41
N LYS A 297 -7.86 -0.64 -12.18
CA LYS A 297 -8.76 0.39 -12.73
C LYS A 297 -9.28 1.29 -11.64
N ASP A 298 -9.67 2.50 -12.04
CA ASP A 298 -10.29 3.48 -11.16
C ASP A 298 -9.42 3.78 -9.92
N MET A 299 -8.09 3.84 -10.11
CA MET A 299 -7.16 4.19 -9.04
C MET A 299 -7.39 5.61 -8.58
N LEU A 300 -7.39 5.79 -7.27
CA LEU A 300 -7.47 7.11 -6.64
C LEU A 300 -6.13 7.81 -6.74
N THR A 301 -6.12 8.90 -7.47
CA THR A 301 -4.97 9.78 -7.65
C THR A 301 -5.41 11.22 -7.43
N GLN A 302 -4.45 12.12 -7.30
CA GLN A 302 -4.73 13.54 -7.39
C GLN A 302 -5.39 13.82 -8.75
N GLY A 303 -6.51 14.54 -8.72
CA GLY A 303 -7.28 14.89 -9.91
C GLY A 303 -6.55 15.86 -10.83
N LYS A 304 -7.28 16.39 -11.81
CA LYS A 304 -6.75 17.39 -12.73
C LYS A 304 -6.23 18.61 -11.99
N LYS A 305 -5.08 19.12 -12.43
CA LYS A 305 -4.49 20.34 -11.89
C LYS A 305 -5.48 21.51 -12.02
N LEU A 306 -5.81 22.09 -10.89
CA LEU A 306 -6.70 23.25 -10.84
C LEU A 306 -5.89 24.54 -10.99
N PRO A 307 -6.46 25.57 -11.63
CA PRO A 307 -5.85 26.90 -11.63
C PRO A 307 -5.63 27.40 -10.19
N SER A 308 -4.51 28.08 -9.93
CA SER A 308 -4.16 28.57 -8.58
C SER A 308 -5.21 29.51 -7.98
N VAL A 309 -6.01 30.17 -8.82
CA VAL A 309 -7.13 31.04 -8.40
C VAL A 309 -8.32 30.27 -7.82
N PHE A 310 -8.34 28.92 -7.94
CA PHE A 310 -9.43 28.09 -7.42
C PHE A 310 -9.42 28.04 -5.88
N GLY A 311 -8.27 28.30 -5.26
CA GLY A 311 -8.15 28.49 -3.80
C GLY A 311 -8.22 27.22 -2.96
N THR A 312 -8.22 26.02 -3.57
CA THR A 312 -8.12 24.72 -2.89
C THR A 312 -7.26 23.76 -3.71
N SER A 313 -6.76 22.72 -3.07
CA SER A 313 -6.01 21.65 -3.74
C SER A 313 -6.95 20.74 -4.56
N GLU A 314 -6.35 20.05 -5.52
CA GLU A 314 -7.04 19.10 -6.38
C GLU A 314 -7.63 17.95 -5.54
N PRO A 315 -8.90 17.57 -5.78
CA PRO A 315 -9.52 16.45 -5.11
C PRO A 315 -8.86 15.13 -5.54
N GLN A 316 -8.91 14.13 -4.68
CA GLN A 316 -8.64 12.77 -5.11
C GLN A 316 -9.82 12.26 -5.95
N GLU A 317 -9.51 11.64 -7.07
CA GLU A 317 -10.52 11.06 -7.98
C GLU A 317 -10.04 9.73 -8.59
N ASN A 318 -10.97 8.93 -9.07
CA ASN A 318 -10.67 7.66 -9.73
C ASN A 318 -10.22 7.91 -11.19
N ALA A 319 -9.00 8.43 -11.37
CA ALA A 319 -8.53 9.00 -12.64
C ALA A 319 -7.48 8.15 -13.36
N ALA A 320 -6.81 7.21 -12.68
CA ALA A 320 -5.70 6.45 -13.25
C ALA A 320 -6.01 4.96 -13.39
N ASN A 321 -5.39 4.35 -14.41
CA ASN A 321 -5.38 2.88 -14.57
C ASN A 321 -3.96 2.40 -14.83
N LEU A 322 -3.64 1.22 -14.29
CA LEU A 322 -2.38 0.52 -14.50
C LEU A 322 -2.62 -0.86 -15.12
N ARG A 323 -1.64 -1.34 -15.84
CA ARG A 323 -1.56 -2.73 -16.30
C ARG A 323 -0.22 -3.33 -15.93
N THR A 324 -0.25 -4.43 -15.18
CA THR A 324 0.92 -5.24 -14.88
C THR A 324 0.83 -6.55 -15.65
N ARG A 325 1.89 -6.92 -16.37
CA ARG A 325 2.05 -8.23 -16.98
C ARG A 325 3.30 -8.86 -16.42
N GLY A 326 3.23 -10.12 -16.07
CA GLY A 326 4.37 -10.82 -15.51
C GLY A 326 4.27 -12.31 -15.68
N PHE A 327 5.35 -12.97 -15.29
CA PHE A 327 5.41 -14.42 -15.19
C PHE A 327 6.13 -14.83 -13.89
N GLU A 328 5.81 -16.02 -13.43
CA GLU A 328 6.44 -16.65 -12.29
C GLU A 328 6.80 -18.09 -12.65
N LEU A 329 8.04 -18.49 -12.41
CA LEU A 329 8.54 -19.83 -12.62
C LEU A 329 9.12 -20.35 -11.31
N SER A 330 8.65 -21.51 -10.88
CA SER A 330 9.21 -22.25 -9.76
C SER A 330 9.64 -23.63 -10.24
N VAL A 331 10.90 -23.97 -10.03
CA VAL A 331 11.47 -25.28 -10.34
C VAL A 331 12.04 -25.88 -9.09
N LYS A 332 11.71 -27.13 -8.82
CA LYS A 332 12.18 -27.86 -7.67
C LYS A 332 12.67 -29.24 -8.09
N TRP A 333 13.83 -29.61 -7.60
CA TRP A 333 14.38 -30.94 -7.66
C TRP A 333 14.57 -31.48 -6.26
N GLN A 334 14.12 -32.70 -6.03
CA GLN A 334 14.34 -33.41 -4.76
C GLN A 334 14.66 -34.86 -5.05
N ASP A 335 15.60 -35.42 -4.30
CA ASP A 335 15.89 -36.83 -4.42
C ASP A 335 16.31 -37.41 -3.07
N ARG A 336 16.16 -38.73 -2.94
CA ARG A 336 16.51 -39.50 -1.76
C ARG A 336 17.23 -40.75 -2.19
N PHE A 337 18.41 -40.99 -1.62
CA PHE A 337 19.23 -42.20 -1.85
C PHE A 337 19.94 -42.57 -0.57
N LEU A 338 20.60 -43.76 -0.58
CA LEU A 338 21.42 -44.21 0.53
C LEU A 338 22.84 -43.70 0.34
N LEU A 339 23.35 -42.90 1.27
CA LEU A 339 24.74 -42.49 1.35
C LEU A 339 25.38 -43.20 2.55
N ALA A 340 26.40 -44.06 2.31
CA ALA A 340 27.05 -44.87 3.35
C ALA A 340 26.03 -45.65 4.22
N HIS A 341 25.03 -46.28 3.58
CA HIS A 341 23.93 -47.04 4.19
C HIS A 341 22.97 -46.22 5.06
N ARG A 342 23.03 -44.88 5.01
CA ARG A 342 22.10 -43.99 5.69
C ARG A 342 21.24 -43.23 4.66
N PRO A 343 19.95 -43.01 4.94
CA PRO A 343 19.11 -42.23 4.03
C PRO A 343 19.63 -40.81 3.96
N PHE A 344 19.89 -40.35 2.75
CA PHE A 344 20.22 -38.96 2.42
C PHE A 344 19.14 -38.38 1.53
N GLU A 345 18.59 -37.26 1.93
CA GLU A 345 17.58 -36.52 1.16
C GLU A 345 18.09 -35.10 0.90
N TYR A 346 17.93 -34.64 -0.31
CA TYR A 346 18.26 -33.26 -0.66
C TYR A 346 17.15 -32.64 -1.52
N ARG A 347 17.04 -31.32 -1.43
CA ARG A 347 16.09 -30.51 -2.20
C ARG A 347 16.78 -29.27 -2.68
N VAL A 348 16.63 -28.98 -3.97
CA VAL A 348 17.13 -27.77 -4.62
C VAL A 348 15.93 -27.07 -5.27
N GLY A 349 15.79 -25.78 -5.04
CA GLY A 349 14.71 -24.97 -5.63
C GLY A 349 15.27 -23.74 -6.31
N PHE A 350 14.65 -23.37 -7.43
CA PHE A 350 14.92 -22.15 -8.18
C PHE A 350 13.59 -21.45 -8.47
N THR A 351 13.56 -20.15 -8.24
CA THR A 351 12.40 -19.30 -8.58
C THR A 351 12.88 -18.14 -9.42
N LEU A 352 12.09 -17.82 -10.45
CA LEU A 352 12.30 -16.68 -11.33
C LEU A 352 10.96 -15.99 -11.55
N ALA A 353 10.92 -14.68 -11.34
CA ALA A 353 9.75 -13.86 -11.62
C ALA A 353 10.18 -12.53 -12.23
N ASP A 354 9.40 -12.04 -13.16
CA ASP A 354 9.57 -10.70 -13.72
C ASP A 354 8.20 -10.10 -14.05
N ASN A 355 8.10 -8.76 -13.97
CA ASN A 355 6.89 -8.06 -14.36
C ASN A 355 7.19 -6.67 -14.89
N ILE A 356 6.29 -6.19 -15.74
CA ILE A 356 6.28 -4.83 -16.27
C ILE A 356 4.94 -4.20 -15.95
N THR A 357 4.96 -3.00 -15.35
CA THR A 357 3.77 -2.23 -15.05
C THR A 357 3.77 -0.95 -15.87
N GLU A 358 2.67 -0.73 -16.60
CA GLU A 358 2.45 0.42 -17.47
C GLU A 358 1.20 1.19 -17.03
N ILE A 359 1.25 2.52 -17.17
CA ILE A 359 0.09 3.39 -16.99
C ILE A 359 -0.76 3.33 -18.26
N THR A 360 -2.00 2.85 -18.15
CA THR A 360 -2.92 2.73 -19.29
C THR A 360 -3.87 3.92 -19.42
N LYS A 361 -4.07 4.65 -18.32
CA LYS A 361 -4.88 5.87 -18.28
C LYS A 361 -4.29 6.81 -17.24
N PHE A 362 -4.04 8.04 -17.63
CA PHE A 362 -3.73 9.18 -16.76
C PHE A 362 -3.97 10.47 -17.55
N ASP A 363 -4.40 11.53 -16.89
CA ASP A 363 -4.65 12.82 -17.52
C ASP A 363 -3.39 13.71 -17.42
N ASN A 364 -2.65 13.79 -18.52
CA ASN A 364 -1.46 14.63 -18.66
C ASN A 364 -1.55 15.34 -20.03
N PRO A 365 -2.39 16.38 -20.17
CA PRO A 365 -2.63 17.04 -21.44
C PRO A 365 -1.40 17.78 -21.98
N ASP A 366 -0.51 18.22 -21.10
CA ASP A 366 0.69 18.98 -21.47
C ASP A 366 1.87 18.07 -21.84
N GLY A 367 1.71 16.75 -21.72
CA GLY A 367 2.75 15.76 -22.07
C GLY A 367 4.02 15.87 -21.20
N GLN A 368 3.90 16.35 -19.97
CA GLN A 368 5.04 16.53 -19.07
C GLN A 368 5.63 15.18 -18.67
N ILE A 369 6.91 14.95 -19.00
CA ILE A 369 7.61 13.67 -18.79
C ILE A 369 7.99 13.40 -17.33
N ASP A 370 8.09 14.44 -16.50
CA ASP A 370 8.31 14.36 -15.05
C ASP A 370 7.07 13.89 -14.31
N GLN A 371 5.89 13.99 -14.92
CA GLN A 371 4.62 13.49 -14.41
C GLN A 371 4.32 12.08 -14.93
N PHE A 372 3.20 11.53 -14.46
CA PHE A 372 2.65 10.31 -15.02
C PHE A 372 1.99 10.61 -16.37
N TYR A 373 2.09 9.67 -17.30
CA TYR A 373 1.45 9.73 -18.62
C TYR A 373 1.10 8.31 -19.11
N LYS A 374 0.16 8.24 -20.04
CA LYS A 374 -0.25 6.97 -20.64
C LYS A 374 0.94 6.33 -21.42
N GLY A 375 1.27 5.08 -21.12
CA GLY A 375 2.39 4.33 -21.69
C GLY A 375 3.66 4.37 -20.84
N LYS A 376 3.75 5.23 -19.84
CA LYS A 376 4.89 5.27 -18.92
C LYS A 376 4.98 3.97 -18.13
N ARG A 377 6.17 3.39 -18.06
CA ARG A 377 6.46 2.25 -17.19
C ARG A 377 6.76 2.74 -15.79
N LEU A 378 6.21 2.06 -14.79
CA LEU A 378 6.57 2.37 -13.41
C LEU A 378 8.03 1.97 -13.15
N GLY A 379 8.77 2.87 -12.51
CA GLY A 379 10.20 2.70 -12.29
C GLY A 379 11.08 3.25 -13.43
N GLU A 380 10.51 3.79 -14.50
CA GLU A 380 11.23 4.51 -15.53
C GLU A 380 11.86 5.77 -14.96
N ILE A 381 13.15 5.90 -15.15
CA ILE A 381 13.94 7.04 -14.67
C ILE A 381 14.41 7.85 -15.90
N TRP A 382 14.02 9.11 -15.90
CA TRP A 382 14.49 10.08 -16.87
C TRP A 382 15.70 10.83 -16.34
N GLY A 383 16.70 10.99 -17.17
CA GLY A 383 17.90 11.76 -16.84
C GLY A 383 18.63 12.20 -18.09
N TYR A 384 19.55 13.13 -17.92
CA TYR A 384 20.38 13.60 -19.00
C TYR A 384 21.52 12.61 -19.27
N THR A 385 21.86 12.40 -20.52
CA THR A 385 23.05 11.62 -20.91
C THR A 385 24.29 12.46 -20.66
N VAL A 386 25.23 11.94 -19.89
CA VAL A 386 26.47 12.63 -19.54
C VAL A 386 27.55 12.29 -20.60
N GLU A 387 28.21 13.30 -21.15
CA GLU A 387 29.39 13.14 -22.00
C GLU A 387 30.71 13.17 -21.22
N GLY A 388 30.72 13.86 -20.08
CA GLY A 388 31.90 14.06 -19.24
C GLY A 388 31.79 15.32 -18.40
N PHE A 389 32.92 15.99 -18.19
CA PHE A 389 33.01 17.26 -17.48
C PHE A 389 33.65 18.30 -18.42
N PHE A 390 33.23 19.56 -18.29
CA PHE A 390 33.93 20.68 -18.92
C PHE A 390 35.35 20.73 -18.41
N GLN A 391 36.32 20.78 -19.37
CA GLN A 391 37.73 20.79 -19.03
C GLN A 391 38.27 22.23 -18.80
N THR A 392 37.66 23.20 -19.46
CA THR A 392 38.00 24.64 -19.33
C THR A 392 36.78 25.49 -19.14
N ASP A 393 36.97 26.69 -18.59
CA ASP A 393 35.91 27.68 -18.37
C ASP A 393 35.32 28.28 -19.66
N THR A 394 35.90 27.97 -20.81
CA THR A 394 35.44 28.47 -22.12
C THR A 394 34.86 27.39 -23.03
N GLU A 395 34.98 26.14 -22.65
CA GLU A 395 34.48 25.00 -23.45
C GLU A 395 32.95 25.05 -23.71
N TYR A 396 32.22 25.75 -22.85
CA TYR A 396 30.76 25.90 -22.99
C TYR A 396 30.39 26.68 -24.29
N LEU A 397 31.31 27.48 -24.87
CA LEU A 397 31.06 28.27 -26.06
C LEU A 397 30.84 27.38 -27.30
N ASP A 398 31.40 26.16 -27.28
CA ASP A 398 31.33 25.20 -28.38
C ASP A 398 30.38 24.03 -28.03
N HIS A 399 29.52 24.21 -27.01
CA HIS A 399 28.62 23.19 -26.53
C HIS A 399 27.19 23.73 -26.43
N ALA A 400 26.20 22.85 -26.62
CA ALA A 400 24.77 23.17 -26.44
C ALA A 400 24.48 23.88 -25.09
N ASP A 401 23.57 24.86 -25.10
CA ASP A 401 23.23 25.64 -23.92
C ASP A 401 22.57 24.77 -22.83
N GLN A 402 23.29 24.56 -21.75
CA GLN A 402 22.76 23.80 -20.61
C GLN A 402 22.52 24.67 -19.37
N THR A 403 22.39 25.98 -19.52
CA THR A 403 22.15 26.93 -18.41
C THR A 403 20.85 26.61 -17.67
N LYS A 404 19.82 26.14 -18.39
CA LYS A 404 18.50 25.75 -17.83
C LYS A 404 18.51 24.44 -17.02
N VAL A 405 19.51 23.57 -17.23
CA VAL A 405 19.60 22.26 -16.57
C VAL A 405 20.66 22.20 -15.48
N ASN A 406 21.61 23.14 -15.46
CA ASN A 406 22.65 23.19 -14.47
C ASN A 406 22.17 23.90 -13.18
N ARG A 407 21.96 23.11 -12.14
CA ARG A 407 21.45 23.62 -10.84
C ARG A 407 22.39 24.62 -10.16
N ARG A 408 23.69 24.56 -10.44
CA ARG A 408 24.66 25.50 -9.87
C ARG A 408 24.45 26.90 -10.46
N ILE A 409 24.25 26.99 -11.76
CA ILE A 409 23.94 28.25 -12.44
C ILE A 409 22.62 28.81 -11.95
N GLN A 410 21.58 28.00 -11.85
CA GLN A 410 20.26 28.41 -11.38
C GLN A 410 20.24 28.93 -9.92
N ARG A 411 21.18 28.50 -9.10
CA ARG A 411 21.29 28.89 -7.68
C ARG A 411 22.23 30.05 -7.43
N ASN A 412 23.11 30.36 -8.36
CA ASN A 412 24.13 31.40 -8.18
C ASN A 412 24.01 32.45 -9.30
N TYR A 413 23.40 33.57 -8.99
CA TYR A 413 23.20 34.69 -9.95
C TYR A 413 24.50 35.31 -10.51
N LEU A 414 25.66 34.98 -9.93
CA LEU A 414 26.97 35.45 -10.40
C LEU A 414 27.59 34.53 -11.48
N ILE A 415 27.03 33.34 -11.68
CA ILE A 415 27.54 32.37 -12.66
C ILE A 415 26.41 32.12 -13.65
N ASN A 416 26.61 32.51 -14.89
CA ASN A 416 25.62 32.40 -15.99
C ASN A 416 26.00 31.36 -17.05
N HIS A 417 27.08 30.63 -16.87
CA HIS A 417 27.55 29.59 -17.78
C HIS A 417 28.22 28.44 -17.01
N PRO A 418 28.36 27.25 -17.60
CA PRO A 418 29.17 26.16 -17.08
C PRO A 418 30.65 26.54 -16.97
N VAL A 419 31.34 25.96 -16.00
CA VAL A 419 32.80 26.15 -15.82
C VAL A 419 33.49 24.80 -15.74
N ALA A 420 34.82 24.79 -15.79
CA ALA A 420 35.61 23.59 -15.62
C ALA A 420 35.17 22.76 -14.39
N GLY A 421 34.97 21.47 -14.58
CA GLY A 421 34.46 20.54 -13.56
C GLY A 421 32.94 20.43 -13.47
N ASP A 422 32.16 21.24 -14.16
CA ASP A 422 30.72 21.03 -14.29
C ASP A 422 30.43 19.84 -15.23
N ILE A 423 29.28 19.16 -14.98
CA ILE A 423 28.88 18.02 -15.84
C ILE A 423 28.46 18.54 -17.21
N LYS A 424 29.00 17.87 -18.23
CA LYS A 424 28.70 18.11 -19.65
C LYS A 424 27.62 17.11 -20.10
N PHE A 425 26.44 17.61 -20.46
CA PHE A 425 25.33 16.80 -20.94
C PHE A 425 25.33 16.73 -22.47
N LYS A 426 25.03 15.54 -22.97
CA LYS A 426 24.93 15.32 -24.41
C LYS A 426 23.67 15.94 -24.98
N ASP A 427 23.81 16.74 -26.03
CA ASP A 427 22.68 17.08 -26.89
C ASP A 427 22.31 15.86 -27.74
N LEU A 428 21.08 15.34 -27.61
CA LEU A 428 20.62 14.11 -28.25
C LEU A 428 19.95 14.36 -29.60
N ASP A 429 19.44 15.53 -29.84
CA ASP A 429 18.65 15.87 -31.03
C ASP A 429 19.26 17.01 -31.87
N GLY A 430 20.30 17.67 -31.39
CA GLY A 430 21.02 18.71 -32.09
C GLY A 430 20.20 19.97 -32.37
N ASN A 431 19.27 20.27 -31.51
CA ASN A 431 18.32 21.36 -31.74
C ASN A 431 18.59 22.60 -30.87
N GLU A 432 19.78 22.80 -30.32
CA GLU A 432 20.29 23.85 -29.43
C GLU A 432 19.24 24.89 -28.90
#